data_762fdfab59a8b797b906ee5876d99e0d
#
_entry.id   762fdfab59a8b797b906ee5876d99e0d
#
_cell.length_a   1.000
_cell.length_b   1.000
_cell.length_c   1.000
_cell.angle_alpha   90.00
_cell.angle_beta   90.00
_cell.angle_gamma   90.00
#
_symmetry.space_group_name_H-M   'P 1'
#
loop_
_entity.id
_entity.type
_entity.pdbx_description
1 polymer ?
#
loop_
_entity_poly.entity_id
_entity_poly.type
_entity_poly.pdbx_seq_one_letter_code
_entity_poly.pdbx_strand_id
1 'polypeptide(L)'
;MTLFVDTSVWSLAFRRDVASTAAEVAVLCQALDRGDTIVTTGLILQELLQGFSGPRARKDIIDRFGALPLLGPDRQDHIDAAELRNRCRRAGVQAGTIDALLVQLCIRHALTLLTTDNDFVHMAAHCPLQVWKPPHG
;
A
#
# COMPACT_ATOMS: atom_id res chain seq x y z
N MET A 1 -3.12 3.14 -15.09
CA MET A 1 -2.28 2.70 -13.95
C MET A 1 -3.21 2.27 -12.83
N THR A 2 -3.04 1.05 -12.34
CA THR A 2 -3.80 0.57 -11.19
C THR A 2 -2.96 0.75 -9.94
N LEU A 3 -3.50 1.46 -8.95
CA LEU A 3 -2.79 1.79 -7.73
C LEU A 3 -3.10 0.79 -6.62
N PHE A 4 -2.07 0.42 -5.87
CA PHE A 4 -2.19 -0.21 -4.57
C PHE A 4 -1.64 0.78 -3.54
N VAL A 5 -2.49 1.25 -2.63
CA VAL A 5 -2.14 2.34 -1.72
C VAL A 5 -1.77 1.76 -0.37
N ASP A 6 -0.55 2.03 0.07
CA ASP A 6 -0.03 1.59 1.36
C ASP A 6 -0.70 2.34 2.52
N THR A 7 -0.71 1.70 3.69
CA THR A 7 -1.25 2.28 4.92
C THR A 7 -0.67 3.66 5.22
N SER A 8 0.62 3.88 4.92
CA SER A 8 1.27 5.17 5.16
C SER A 8 0.56 6.34 4.47
N VAL A 9 0.09 6.13 3.24
CA VAL A 9 -0.62 7.17 2.46
C VAL A 9 -2.05 7.33 2.95
N TRP A 10 -2.76 6.21 3.14
CA TRP A 10 -4.11 6.24 3.67
C TRP A 10 -4.18 6.93 5.03
N SER A 11 -3.21 6.65 5.91
CA SER A 11 -3.15 7.25 7.24
C SER A 11 -3.02 8.76 7.17
N LEU A 12 -2.21 9.27 6.26
CA LEU A 12 -2.09 10.73 6.05
C LEU A 12 -3.39 11.32 5.51
N ALA A 13 -4.06 10.61 4.60
CA ALA A 13 -5.30 11.07 3.99
C ALA A 13 -6.46 11.12 5.00
N PHE A 14 -6.50 10.18 5.94
CA PHE A 14 -7.58 10.12 6.94
C PHE A 14 -7.33 11.00 8.18
N ARG A 15 -6.14 11.58 8.33
CA ARG A 15 -5.88 12.48 9.45
C ARG A 15 -6.70 13.76 9.30
N ARG A 16 -7.33 14.17 10.39
CA ARG A 16 -8.21 15.36 10.42
C ARG A 16 -7.56 16.57 11.07
N ASP A 17 -6.53 16.35 11.88
CA ASP A 17 -5.86 17.41 12.64
C ASP A 17 -4.96 18.26 11.77
N VAL A 18 -4.30 17.67 10.78
CA VAL A 18 -3.39 18.37 9.87
C VAL A 18 -3.58 17.84 8.45
N ALA A 19 -3.82 18.74 7.50
CA ALA A 19 -3.85 18.37 6.09
C ALA A 19 -2.44 18.03 5.62
N SER A 20 -2.28 16.87 4.94
CA SER A 20 -0.99 16.47 4.43
C SER A 20 -0.65 17.19 3.12
N THR A 21 0.61 17.59 2.98
CA THR A 21 1.16 18.17 1.75
C THR A 21 1.95 17.14 0.93
N ALA A 22 1.95 15.87 1.34
CA ALA A 22 2.66 14.82 0.63
C ALA A 22 2.11 14.64 -0.79
N ALA A 23 3.02 14.51 -1.76
CA ALA A 23 2.64 14.31 -3.16
C ALA A 23 1.81 13.03 -3.34
N GLU A 24 2.12 11.99 -2.59
CA GLU A 24 1.41 10.71 -2.61
C GLU A 24 -0.06 10.86 -2.22
N VAL A 25 -0.37 11.71 -1.25
CA VAL A 25 -1.76 11.99 -0.85
C VAL A 25 -2.51 12.71 -1.97
N ALA A 26 -1.85 13.65 -2.64
CA ALA A 26 -2.45 14.33 -3.80
C ALA A 26 -2.77 13.35 -4.92
N VAL A 27 -1.87 12.39 -5.18
CA VAL A 27 -2.10 11.33 -6.18
C VAL A 27 -3.30 10.48 -5.81
N LEU A 28 -3.41 10.08 -4.54
CA LEU A 28 -4.55 9.31 -4.06
C LEU A 28 -5.86 10.06 -4.26
N CYS A 29 -5.92 11.32 -3.85
CA CYS A 29 -7.13 12.14 -3.99
C CYS A 29 -7.53 12.31 -5.44
N GLN A 30 -6.57 12.57 -6.33
CA GLN A 30 -6.83 12.69 -7.76
C GLN A 30 -7.36 11.38 -8.35
N ALA A 31 -6.79 10.26 -7.97
CA ALA A 31 -7.23 8.95 -8.44
C ALA A 31 -8.67 8.66 -7.98
N LEU A 32 -9.00 8.98 -6.74
CA LEU A 32 -10.37 8.81 -6.22
C LEU A 32 -11.35 9.71 -6.97
N ASP A 33 -11.00 10.96 -7.23
CA ASP A 33 -11.86 11.92 -7.93
C ASP A 33 -12.10 11.52 -9.39
N ARG A 34 -11.09 10.94 -10.05
CA ARG A 34 -11.20 10.50 -11.45
C ARG A 34 -11.90 9.16 -11.60
N GLY A 35 -12.09 8.43 -10.52
CA GLY A 35 -12.58 7.06 -10.57
C GLY A 35 -11.55 6.08 -11.12
N ASP A 36 -10.25 6.38 -10.97
CA ASP A 36 -9.17 5.47 -11.33
C ASP A 36 -9.24 4.20 -10.49
N THR A 37 -8.71 3.10 -11.02
CA THR A 37 -8.71 1.83 -10.30
C THR A 37 -7.73 1.86 -9.14
N ILE A 38 -8.26 1.71 -7.94
CA ILE A 38 -7.49 1.54 -6.70
C ILE A 38 -7.92 0.21 -6.11
N VAL A 39 -6.94 -0.64 -5.80
CA VAL A 39 -7.18 -1.92 -5.14
C VAL A 39 -6.49 -1.95 -3.80
N THR A 40 -6.96 -2.80 -2.91
CA THR A 40 -6.41 -2.93 -1.56
C THR A 40 -6.52 -4.38 -1.09
N THR A 41 -6.16 -4.62 0.17
CA THR A 41 -6.28 -5.93 0.82
C THR A 41 -6.93 -5.75 2.19
N GLY A 42 -7.40 -6.86 2.75
CA GLY A 42 -7.88 -6.87 4.13
C GLY A 42 -6.80 -6.48 5.13
N LEU A 43 -5.52 -6.73 4.82
CA LEU A 43 -4.41 -6.32 5.69
C LEU A 43 -4.33 -4.80 5.85
N ILE A 44 -4.44 -4.06 4.75
CA ILE A 44 -4.42 -2.59 4.79
C ILE A 44 -5.63 -2.07 5.56
N LEU A 45 -6.82 -2.60 5.28
CA LEU A 45 -8.04 -2.23 6.00
C LEU A 45 -7.87 -2.46 7.50
N GLN A 46 -7.35 -3.62 7.89
CA GLN A 46 -7.13 -3.96 9.29
C GLN A 46 -6.15 -2.99 9.96
N GLU A 47 -5.02 -2.70 9.33
CA GLU A 47 -4.04 -1.77 9.88
C GLU A 47 -4.63 -0.38 10.10
N LEU A 48 -5.41 0.11 9.14
CA LEU A 48 -6.06 1.41 9.27
C LEU A 48 -7.06 1.44 10.42
N LEU A 49 -7.90 0.39 10.54
CA LEU A 49 -8.88 0.32 11.62
C LEU A 49 -8.23 0.18 13.00
N GLN A 50 -7.05 -0.42 13.06
CA GLN A 50 -6.27 -0.49 14.30
C GLN A 50 -5.67 0.88 14.66
N GLY A 51 -5.28 1.67 13.66
CA GLY A 51 -4.69 2.99 13.86
C GLY A 51 -5.70 4.12 14.09
N PHE A 52 -6.93 3.95 13.61
CA PHE A 52 -8.01 4.94 13.72
C PHE A 52 -9.22 4.29 14.40
N SER A 53 -9.17 4.22 15.71
CA SER A 53 -10.17 3.48 16.50
C SER A 53 -11.42 4.29 16.86
N GLY A 54 -11.42 5.61 16.64
CA GLY A 54 -12.59 6.44 16.90
C GLY A 54 -13.78 6.09 16.01
N PRO A 55 -15.03 6.23 16.49
CA PRO A 55 -16.19 5.74 15.72
C PRO A 55 -16.39 6.45 14.38
N ARG A 56 -16.06 7.73 14.30
CA ARG A 56 -16.21 8.50 13.07
C ARG A 56 -15.17 8.09 12.03
N ALA A 57 -13.91 8.00 12.43
CA ALA A 57 -12.84 7.56 11.55
C ALA A 57 -13.08 6.13 11.08
N ARG A 58 -13.49 5.26 11.99
CA ARG A 58 -13.83 3.88 11.68
C ARG A 58 -14.91 3.79 10.60
N LYS A 59 -15.98 4.55 10.76
CA LYS A 59 -17.06 4.59 9.77
C LYS A 59 -16.57 5.06 8.41
N ASP A 60 -15.79 6.14 8.37
CA ASP A 60 -15.28 6.70 7.12
C ASP A 60 -14.40 5.69 6.38
N ILE A 61 -13.54 4.98 7.10
CA ILE A 61 -12.65 3.96 6.52
C ILE A 61 -13.48 2.80 5.95
N ILE A 62 -14.41 2.29 6.71
CA ILE A 62 -15.26 1.17 6.28
C ILE A 62 -16.06 1.56 5.04
N ASP A 63 -16.66 2.75 5.03
CA ASP A 63 -17.44 3.22 3.89
C ASP A 63 -16.57 3.37 2.64
N ARG A 64 -15.39 3.96 2.78
CA ARG A 64 -14.47 4.15 1.65
C ARG A 64 -13.98 2.81 1.10
N PHE A 65 -13.57 1.90 1.97
CA PHE A 65 -13.03 0.60 1.55
C PHE A 65 -14.10 -0.33 1.02
N GLY A 66 -15.36 -0.10 1.37
CA GLY A 66 -16.48 -0.86 0.81
C GLY A 66 -16.63 -0.72 -0.70
N ALA A 67 -16.10 0.35 -1.28
CA ALA A 67 -16.12 0.60 -2.72
C ALA A 67 -14.86 0.11 -3.45
N LEU A 68 -13.85 -0.39 -2.74
CA LEU A 68 -12.58 -0.79 -3.33
C LEU A 68 -12.51 -2.31 -3.47
N PRO A 69 -11.98 -2.82 -4.60
CA PRO A 69 -11.72 -4.25 -4.73
C PRO A 69 -10.67 -4.69 -3.69
N LEU A 70 -10.96 -5.80 -3.02
CA LEU A 70 -10.02 -6.41 -2.08
C LEU A 70 -9.32 -7.60 -2.74
N LEU A 71 -7.99 -7.56 -2.77
CA LEU A 71 -7.20 -8.68 -3.23
C LEU A 71 -6.90 -9.58 -2.04
N GLY A 72 -7.10 -10.90 -2.23
CA GLY A 72 -6.76 -11.90 -1.24
C GLY A 72 -5.51 -12.67 -1.67
N PRO A 73 -4.50 -12.82 -0.81
CA PRO A 73 -3.36 -13.67 -1.11
C PRO A 73 -3.77 -15.14 -1.12
N ASP A 74 -3.21 -15.90 -2.07
CA ASP A 74 -3.38 -17.35 -2.09
C ASP A 74 -2.13 -18.04 -1.52
N ARG A 75 -2.14 -19.37 -1.55
CA ARG A 75 -1.01 -20.16 -1.02
C ARG A 75 0.31 -19.79 -1.71
N GLN A 76 0.29 -19.67 -3.03
CA GLN A 76 1.50 -19.37 -3.80
C GLN A 76 2.03 -17.96 -3.47
N ASP A 77 1.16 -17.00 -3.22
CA ASP A 77 1.58 -15.66 -2.81
C ASP A 77 2.39 -15.70 -1.51
N HIS A 78 1.99 -16.53 -0.55
CA HIS A 78 2.73 -16.69 0.70
C HIS A 78 4.09 -17.33 0.47
N ILE A 79 4.18 -18.34 -0.39
CA ILE A 79 5.44 -18.98 -0.74
C ILE A 79 6.38 -17.97 -1.40
N ASP A 80 5.88 -17.26 -2.39
CA ASP A 80 6.67 -16.28 -3.15
C ASP A 80 7.07 -15.07 -2.30
N ALA A 81 6.19 -14.64 -1.39
CA ALA A 81 6.52 -13.57 -0.45
C ALA A 81 7.65 -13.96 0.50
N ALA A 82 7.67 -15.21 0.96
CA ALA A 82 8.76 -15.71 1.79
C ALA A 82 10.09 -15.69 1.04
N GLU A 83 10.10 -16.13 -0.21
CA GLU A 83 11.29 -16.12 -1.05
C GLU A 83 11.78 -14.69 -1.31
N LEU A 84 10.86 -13.78 -1.58
CA LEU A 84 11.17 -12.36 -1.81
C LEU A 84 11.79 -11.74 -0.56
N ARG A 85 11.20 -11.99 0.61
CA ARG A 85 11.73 -11.52 1.89
C ARG A 85 13.15 -12.03 2.13
N ASN A 86 13.38 -13.31 1.88
CA ASN A 86 14.68 -13.93 2.07
C ASN A 86 15.73 -13.34 1.10
N ARG A 87 15.33 -13.07 -0.13
CA ARG A 87 16.21 -12.40 -1.13
C ARG A 87 16.62 -11.01 -0.66
N CYS A 88 15.67 -10.22 -0.18
CA CYS A 88 15.94 -8.89 0.36
C CYS A 88 16.90 -8.96 1.55
N ARG A 89 16.68 -9.88 2.46
CA ARG A 89 17.54 -10.05 3.65
C ARG A 89 18.96 -10.42 3.26
N ARG A 90 19.14 -11.30 2.29
CA ARG A 90 20.48 -11.66 1.80
C ARG A 90 21.20 -10.46 1.17
N ALA A 91 20.47 -9.52 0.64
CA ALA A 91 21.01 -8.27 0.09
C ALA A 91 21.16 -7.17 1.15
N GLY A 92 20.90 -7.46 2.43
CA GLY A 92 21.02 -6.47 3.51
C GLY A 92 19.82 -5.56 3.66
N VAL A 93 18.71 -5.86 2.99
CA VAL A 93 17.49 -5.05 3.07
C VAL A 93 16.51 -5.69 4.03
N GLN A 94 16.05 -4.92 5.02
CA GLN A 94 15.03 -5.37 5.94
C GLN A 94 13.66 -5.35 5.27
N ALA A 95 12.95 -6.47 5.35
CA ALA A 95 11.60 -6.58 4.84
C ALA A 95 10.77 -7.33 5.85
N GLY A 96 9.68 -6.72 6.32
CA GLY A 96 8.74 -7.36 7.23
C GLY A 96 7.91 -8.42 6.50
N THR A 97 7.34 -9.33 7.26
CA THR A 97 6.51 -10.41 6.71
C THR A 97 5.31 -9.87 5.93
N ILE A 98 4.61 -8.90 6.50
CA ILE A 98 3.43 -8.29 5.87
C ILE A 98 3.85 -7.47 4.65
N ASP A 99 4.90 -6.67 4.78
CA ASP A 99 5.38 -5.85 3.66
C ASP A 99 5.79 -6.72 2.46
N ALA A 100 6.46 -7.84 2.70
CA ALA A 100 6.82 -8.78 1.63
C ALA A 100 5.58 -9.35 0.95
N LEU A 101 4.52 -9.63 1.69
CA LEU A 101 3.26 -10.11 1.12
C LEU A 101 2.58 -9.04 0.28
N LEU A 102 2.55 -7.79 0.74
CA LEU A 102 1.99 -6.68 -0.02
C LEU A 102 2.77 -6.46 -1.32
N VAL A 103 4.09 -6.51 -1.27
CA VAL A 103 4.95 -6.41 -2.45
C VAL A 103 4.66 -7.53 -3.44
N GLN A 104 4.53 -8.76 -2.94
CA GLN A 104 4.20 -9.90 -3.79
C GLN A 104 2.87 -9.72 -4.52
N LEU A 105 1.86 -9.21 -3.84
CA LEU A 105 0.56 -8.94 -4.47
C LEU A 105 0.68 -7.86 -5.56
N CYS A 106 1.45 -6.81 -5.31
CA CYS A 106 1.69 -5.78 -6.30
C CYS A 106 2.38 -6.33 -7.54
N ILE A 107 3.38 -7.20 -7.36
CA ILE A 107 4.11 -7.83 -8.48
C ILE A 107 3.17 -8.74 -9.28
N ARG A 108 2.44 -9.61 -8.58
CA ARG A 108 1.55 -10.57 -9.24
C ARG A 108 0.46 -9.91 -10.05
N HIS A 109 -0.11 -8.84 -9.54
CA HIS A 109 -1.23 -8.14 -10.19
C HIS A 109 -0.79 -6.92 -11.00
N ALA A 110 0.50 -6.71 -11.19
CA ALA A 110 1.07 -5.59 -11.95
C ALA A 110 0.55 -4.23 -11.45
N LEU A 111 0.57 -4.04 -10.14
CA LEU A 111 0.09 -2.82 -9.50
C LEU A 111 1.25 -1.86 -9.25
N THR A 112 0.94 -0.56 -9.26
CA THR A 112 1.88 0.46 -8.82
C THR A 112 1.62 0.76 -7.36
N LEU A 113 2.64 0.58 -6.52
CA LEU A 113 2.55 0.84 -5.09
C LEU A 113 2.72 2.33 -4.81
N LEU A 114 1.74 2.91 -4.13
CA LEU A 114 1.78 4.29 -3.66
C LEU A 114 2.09 4.28 -2.16
N THR A 115 3.26 4.76 -1.79
CA THR A 115 3.74 4.69 -0.40
C THR A 115 4.64 5.88 -0.06
N THR A 116 4.70 6.25 1.21
CA THR A 116 5.70 7.19 1.74
C THR A 116 6.79 6.48 2.53
N ASP A 117 6.74 5.14 2.59
CA ASP A 117 7.68 4.33 3.36
C ASP A 117 8.86 3.92 2.47
N ASN A 118 10.06 4.40 2.81
CA ASN A 118 11.29 4.11 2.05
C ASN A 118 11.68 2.64 2.08
N ASP A 119 11.18 1.84 3.02
CA ASP A 119 11.48 0.41 3.05
C ASP A 119 11.04 -0.27 1.76
N PHE A 120 9.91 0.13 1.19
CA PHE A 120 9.45 -0.41 -0.09
C PHE A 120 10.34 0.02 -1.25
N VAL A 121 10.88 1.22 -1.22
CA VAL A 121 11.83 1.69 -2.23
C VAL A 121 13.10 0.84 -2.20
N HIS A 122 13.58 0.52 -1.01
CA HIS A 122 14.75 -0.35 -0.84
C HIS A 122 14.46 -1.78 -1.34
N MET A 123 13.28 -2.31 -1.06
CA MET A 123 12.86 -3.62 -1.56
C MET A 123 12.79 -3.65 -3.09
N ALA A 124 12.34 -2.56 -3.71
CA ALA A 124 12.18 -2.45 -5.16
C ALA A 124 13.51 -2.57 -5.92
N ALA A 125 14.64 -2.37 -5.27
CA ALA A 125 15.96 -2.58 -5.87
C ALA A 125 16.26 -4.06 -6.10
N HIS A 126 15.50 -4.98 -5.48
CA HIS A 126 15.77 -6.42 -5.49
C HIS A 126 14.62 -7.26 -6.04
N CYS A 127 13.58 -6.62 -6.57
CA CYS A 127 12.41 -7.31 -7.13
C CYS A 127 11.71 -6.38 -8.13
N PRO A 128 10.82 -6.93 -9.00
CA PRO A 128 10.17 -6.11 -10.04
C PRO A 128 8.95 -5.33 -9.50
N LEU A 129 9.07 -4.74 -8.31
CA LEU A 129 8.06 -3.87 -7.74
C LEU A 129 8.09 -2.51 -8.42
N GLN A 130 6.92 -2.01 -8.83
CA GLN A 130 6.77 -0.65 -9.33
C GLN A 130 6.26 0.24 -8.20
N VAL A 131 7.08 1.20 -7.81
CA VAL A 131 6.73 2.21 -6.80
C VAL A 131 6.47 3.53 -7.51
N TRP A 132 5.35 4.16 -7.20
CA TRP A 132 5.06 5.48 -7.75
C TRP A 132 6.09 6.49 -7.25
N LYS A 133 6.61 7.31 -8.16
CA LYS A 133 7.55 8.37 -7.84
C LYS A 133 7.05 9.66 -8.46
N PRO A 134 7.26 10.81 -7.79
CA PRO A 134 6.89 12.09 -8.38
C PRO A 134 7.72 12.34 -9.63
N PRO A 135 7.12 12.99 -10.66
CA PRO A 135 7.89 13.45 -11.81
C PRO A 135 9.01 14.37 -11.33
N HIS A 136 10.21 14.20 -11.86
CA HIS A 136 11.39 14.99 -11.47
C HIS A 136 11.83 14.76 -10.01
N GLY A 137 11.44 13.63 -9.42
CA GLY A 137 11.80 13.27 -8.03
C GLY A 137 13.12 12.56 -7.91
#